data_ea0baf72f2f973cb54a89fb9093f3a55
#
_entry.id   ea0baf72f2f973cb54a89fb9093f3a55
#
_cell.length_a   1.000
_cell.length_b   1.000
_cell.length_c   1.000
_cell.angle_alpha   90.00
_cell.angle_beta   90.00
_cell.angle_gamma   90.00
#
_symmetry.space_group_name_H-M   'P 1'
#
loop_
_entity.id
_entity.type
_entity.pdbx_description
1 polymer ?
#
loop_
_entity_poly.entity_id
_entity_poly.type
_entity_poly.pdbx_seq_one_letter_code
_entity_poly.pdbx_strand_id
1 'polypeptide(L)'
;MIKLLTYHEIDQQQWNELIQSSPTATWFQTKEAYEFYAANPEEMMPFVYGVAEVECKVESVKCKGIENSAAETTASTPYTLHPTPALKGVIVGYITRERNPLKQYFTRRAIIIGGPLIDNDATAEEVAALLNAVKKLQRSDLQPAGRSTAKRSTGFSPIYFETRNFHDYSRWKEVFEKAGFNYQKHLNYHVDTTSIDHAQSNIGKHRWRYIRLSMRDGAKIVQQPTIEQVRAFYTILQDLYRTKVRTPLWSWDFFERLFHTENARYILVELDGKIVGGTACVYLPGKAVYEWYACGLDNCRDDIRPLSVAIWGEMQYAAENGYPLFDFMGAGSPDQPYGVRDFKAEFGGKLVEHGRFLCIRKPLLYWIGTLGVKILKWGR
;
A
#
# COMPACT_ATOMS: atom_id res chain seq x y z
N MET A 1 -13.50 -16.14 20.75
CA MET A 1 -14.60 -15.41 20.09
C MET A 1 -13.99 -14.35 19.18
N ILE A 2 -14.49 -14.20 17.93
CA ILE A 2 -13.98 -13.21 16.96
C ILE A 2 -14.63 -11.85 17.22
N LYS A 3 -13.80 -10.80 17.37
CA LYS A 3 -14.22 -9.41 17.47
C LYS A 3 -13.67 -8.61 16.29
N LEU A 4 -14.53 -7.86 15.59
CA LEU A 4 -14.13 -6.87 14.61
C LEU A 4 -13.83 -5.55 15.32
N LEU A 5 -12.76 -4.88 14.89
CA LEU A 5 -12.26 -3.64 15.47
C LEU A 5 -12.23 -2.55 14.40
N THR A 6 -12.68 -1.37 14.76
CA THR A 6 -12.49 -0.13 13.99
C THR A 6 -11.21 0.59 14.40
N TYR A 7 -10.82 1.66 13.69
CA TYR A 7 -9.57 2.40 13.94
C TYR A 7 -9.32 2.73 15.41
N HIS A 8 -10.35 3.19 16.14
CA HIS A 8 -10.22 3.60 17.54
C HIS A 8 -10.17 2.42 18.53
N GLU A 9 -10.58 1.24 18.08
CA GLU A 9 -10.60 0.03 18.92
C GLU A 9 -9.35 -0.83 18.72
N ILE A 10 -8.59 -0.61 17.66
CA ILE A 10 -7.33 -1.32 17.42
C ILE A 10 -6.28 -0.78 18.38
N ASP A 11 -5.74 -1.64 19.24
CA ASP A 11 -4.61 -1.32 20.08
C ASP A 11 -3.37 -1.07 19.22
N GLN A 12 -2.76 0.10 19.39
CA GLN A 12 -1.65 0.53 18.56
C GLN A 12 -0.37 -0.26 18.80
N GLN A 13 -0.15 -0.70 20.02
CA GLN A 13 1.00 -1.51 20.35
C GLN A 13 0.89 -2.87 19.66
N GLN A 14 -0.25 -3.54 19.76
CA GLN A 14 -0.50 -4.80 19.06
C GLN A 14 -0.41 -4.67 17.54
N TRP A 15 -0.90 -3.54 16.96
CA TRP A 15 -0.75 -3.30 15.53
C TRP A 15 0.72 -3.19 15.13
N ASN A 16 1.52 -2.44 15.88
CA ASN A 16 2.96 -2.33 15.64
C ASN A 16 3.67 -3.69 15.83
N GLU A 17 3.32 -4.45 16.85
CA GLU A 17 3.86 -5.79 17.08
C GLU A 17 3.54 -6.72 15.89
N LEU A 18 2.32 -6.69 15.38
CA LEU A 18 1.92 -7.46 14.20
C LEU A 18 2.70 -7.02 12.94
N ILE A 19 2.93 -5.72 12.74
CA ILE A 19 3.79 -5.20 11.65
C ILE A 19 5.23 -5.70 11.79
N GLN A 20 5.77 -5.69 12.98
CA GLN A 20 7.15 -6.09 13.25
C GLN A 20 7.35 -7.60 13.05
N SER A 21 6.47 -8.40 13.62
CA SER A 21 6.56 -9.88 13.61
C SER A 21 6.24 -10.48 12.23
N SER A 22 5.35 -9.87 11.45
CA SER A 22 4.94 -10.42 10.17
C SER A 22 6.01 -10.23 9.09
N PRO A 23 6.47 -11.31 8.43
CA PRO A 23 7.40 -11.19 7.29
C PRO A 23 6.75 -10.56 6.05
N THR A 24 5.41 -10.50 6.00
CA THR A 24 4.64 -9.98 4.87
C THR A 24 4.10 -8.56 5.09
N ALA A 25 4.49 -7.93 6.21
CA ALA A 25 4.10 -6.56 6.48
C ALA A 25 4.70 -5.59 5.45
N THR A 26 3.89 -4.59 5.09
CA THR A 26 4.28 -3.51 4.18
C THR A 26 3.97 -2.16 4.81
N TRP A 27 4.58 -1.08 4.33
CA TRP A 27 4.22 0.27 4.78
C TRP A 27 2.73 0.56 4.63
N PHE A 28 2.08 0.04 3.58
CA PHE A 28 0.68 0.29 3.27
C PHE A 28 -0.33 -0.30 4.27
N GLN A 29 0.15 -1.12 5.20
CA GLN A 29 -0.65 -1.76 6.25
C GLN A 29 -0.45 -1.10 7.62
N THR A 30 0.39 -0.05 7.68
CA THR A 30 0.70 0.66 8.92
C THR A 30 -0.34 1.73 9.26
N LYS A 31 -0.32 2.17 10.51
CA LYS A 31 -1.08 3.34 10.96
C LYS A 31 -0.67 4.60 10.19
N GLU A 32 0.63 4.78 9.92
CA GLU A 32 1.16 5.92 9.17
C GLU A 32 0.53 5.99 7.76
N ALA A 33 0.40 4.85 7.07
CA ALA A 33 -0.27 4.80 5.77
C ALA A 33 -1.75 5.19 5.88
N TYR A 34 -2.45 4.72 6.91
CA TYR A 34 -3.84 5.12 7.15
C TYR A 34 -3.96 6.63 7.38
N GLU A 35 -3.09 7.21 8.22
CA GLU A 35 -3.07 8.64 8.52
C GLU A 35 -2.70 9.47 7.28
N PHE A 36 -1.75 8.98 6.46
CA PHE A 36 -1.43 9.59 5.17
C PHE A 36 -2.65 9.62 4.24
N TYR A 37 -3.42 8.53 4.14
CA TYR A 37 -4.65 8.53 3.35
C TYR A 37 -5.69 9.50 3.93
N ALA A 38 -5.83 9.56 5.25
CA ALA A 38 -6.74 10.46 5.93
C ALA A 38 -6.37 11.95 5.74
N ALA A 39 -5.09 12.25 5.63
CA ALA A 39 -4.59 13.59 5.33
C ALA A 39 -4.87 14.06 3.88
N ASN A 40 -5.33 13.15 2.99
CA ASN A 40 -5.67 13.44 1.59
C ASN A 40 -7.18 13.35 1.31
N PRO A 41 -8.06 14.09 2.02
CA PRO A 41 -9.51 13.88 1.99
C PRO A 41 -10.18 14.23 0.66
N GLU A 42 -9.53 15.05 -0.18
CA GLU A 42 -10.03 15.42 -1.50
C GLU A 42 -9.95 14.24 -2.51
N GLU A 43 -9.06 13.30 -2.26
CA GLU A 43 -8.71 12.22 -3.18
C GLU A 43 -8.95 10.83 -2.61
N MET A 44 -8.95 10.69 -1.28
CA MET A 44 -9.04 9.41 -0.59
C MET A 44 -10.04 9.46 0.56
N MET A 45 -10.80 8.38 0.72
CA MET A 45 -11.59 8.10 1.92
C MET A 45 -11.00 6.83 2.55
N PRO A 46 -10.18 6.97 3.61
CA PRO A 46 -9.54 5.83 4.23
C PRO A 46 -10.53 4.97 5.02
N PHE A 47 -10.21 3.70 5.14
CA PHE A 47 -10.86 2.78 6.06
C PHE A 47 -9.82 1.83 6.64
N VAL A 48 -10.09 1.34 7.84
CA VAL A 48 -9.32 0.29 8.49
C VAL A 48 -10.23 -0.59 9.31
N TYR A 49 -9.98 -1.88 9.27
CA TYR A 49 -10.58 -2.88 10.15
C TYR A 49 -9.52 -3.78 10.73
N GLY A 50 -9.67 -4.11 11.99
CA GLY A 50 -8.93 -5.16 12.66
C GLY A 50 -9.83 -6.35 12.96
N VAL A 51 -9.23 -7.53 13.11
CA VAL A 51 -9.87 -8.71 13.68
C VAL A 51 -9.04 -9.18 14.86
N ALA A 52 -9.70 -9.49 15.96
CA ALA A 52 -9.05 -9.97 17.16
C ALA A 52 -9.77 -11.19 17.73
N GLU A 53 -8.98 -12.05 18.37
CA GLU A 53 -9.49 -13.15 19.17
C GLU A 53 -9.72 -12.68 20.59
N VAL A 54 -10.89 -12.98 21.15
CA VAL A 54 -11.22 -12.74 22.56
C VAL A 54 -11.27 -14.08 23.27
N GLU A 55 -10.32 -14.33 24.18
CA GLU A 55 -10.39 -15.50 25.05
C GLU A 55 -11.54 -15.37 26.03
N CYS A 56 -12.51 -16.27 25.95
CA CYS A 56 -13.51 -16.43 27.00
C CYS A 56 -12.91 -17.30 28.09
N LYS A 57 -12.30 -16.71 29.12
CA LYS A 57 -12.02 -17.44 30.36
C LYS A 57 -13.35 -17.65 31.12
N VAL A 58 -13.90 -18.84 31.01
CA VAL A 58 -14.99 -19.28 31.89
C VAL A 58 -14.35 -19.66 33.22
N GLU A 59 -14.25 -18.72 34.14
CA GLU A 59 -13.97 -19.10 35.54
C GLU A 59 -15.21 -19.78 36.10
N SER A 60 -15.11 -21.09 36.32
CA SER A 60 -16.09 -21.83 37.08
C SER A 60 -16.02 -21.34 38.53
N VAL A 61 -16.92 -20.46 38.90
CA VAL A 61 -17.12 -20.12 40.33
C VAL A 61 -17.70 -21.36 41.01
N LYS A 62 -16.86 -22.13 41.69
CA LYS A 62 -17.32 -23.15 42.67
C LYS A 62 -17.90 -22.38 43.87
N CYS A 63 -19.20 -22.22 43.89
CA CYS A 63 -19.90 -21.84 45.10
C CYS A 63 -19.69 -22.95 46.15
N LYS A 64 -18.79 -22.77 47.10
CA LYS A 64 -18.76 -23.53 48.33
C LYS A 64 -19.82 -23.00 49.25
N GLY A 65 -20.61 -23.94 49.79
CA GLY A 65 -21.73 -23.67 50.70
C GLY A 65 -21.31 -22.88 51.94
N ILE A 66 -22.26 -22.14 52.41
CA ILE A 66 -22.21 -21.29 53.60
C ILE A 66 -22.17 -22.22 54.83
N GLU A 67 -21.10 -22.18 55.63
CA GLU A 67 -21.14 -22.49 57.06
C GLU A 67 -20.55 -21.33 57.85
N ASN A 68 -21.29 -20.97 58.91
CA ASN A 68 -21.08 -19.77 59.73
C ASN A 68 -19.76 -19.80 60.49
N SER A 69 -19.00 -18.70 60.47
CA SER A 69 -18.47 -18.06 61.69
C SER A 69 -17.82 -16.73 61.42
N ALA A 70 -17.96 -15.81 62.36
CA ALA A 70 -17.52 -14.44 62.27
C ALA A 70 -16.00 -14.28 62.30
N ALA A 71 -15.45 -13.54 61.35
CA ALA A 71 -14.19 -12.82 61.43
C ALA A 71 -14.08 -11.84 60.28
N GLU A 72 -13.56 -10.66 60.52
CA GLU A 72 -13.39 -9.50 59.67
C GLU A 72 -12.81 -9.84 58.29
N THR A 73 -13.50 -9.41 57.24
CA THR A 73 -13.07 -9.62 55.87
C THR A 73 -12.80 -8.28 55.24
N THR A 74 -11.53 -7.97 55.01
CA THR A 74 -11.11 -6.97 54.02
C THR A 74 -11.60 -7.42 52.64
N ALA A 75 -12.58 -6.70 52.11
CA ALA A 75 -13.11 -6.95 50.79
C ALA A 75 -12.07 -6.58 49.74
N SER A 76 -11.34 -7.56 49.21
CA SER A 76 -10.61 -7.42 47.95
C SER A 76 -11.62 -7.47 46.83
N THR A 77 -11.89 -6.33 46.20
CA THR A 77 -12.61 -6.25 44.94
C THR A 77 -11.90 -7.14 43.88
N PRO A 78 -12.60 -8.07 43.24
CA PRO A 78 -11.97 -8.84 42.19
C PRO A 78 -11.69 -7.90 41.02
N TYR A 79 -10.42 -7.62 40.74
CA TYR A 79 -10.00 -7.02 39.48
C TYR A 79 -10.34 -8.03 38.39
N THR A 80 -11.41 -7.80 37.65
CA THR A 80 -11.69 -8.48 36.41
C THR A 80 -10.66 -7.97 35.39
N LEU A 81 -9.56 -8.67 35.24
CA LEU A 81 -8.67 -8.53 34.11
C LEU A 81 -9.48 -8.92 32.87
N HIS A 82 -10.03 -7.96 32.17
CA HIS A 82 -10.55 -8.19 30.82
C HIS A 82 -9.38 -8.56 29.95
N PRO A 83 -9.28 -9.76 29.39
CA PRO A 83 -8.19 -10.12 28.51
C PRO A 83 -8.23 -9.18 27.31
N THR A 84 -7.13 -8.49 27.06
CA THR A 84 -6.98 -7.64 25.88
C THR A 84 -7.12 -8.54 24.64
N PRO A 85 -8.03 -8.25 23.71
CA PRO A 85 -8.19 -9.09 22.52
C PRO A 85 -6.89 -9.17 21.73
N ALA A 86 -6.43 -10.36 21.36
CA ALA A 86 -5.23 -10.55 20.55
C ALA A 86 -5.52 -10.19 19.09
N LEU A 87 -4.82 -9.21 18.55
CA LEU A 87 -4.99 -8.77 17.15
C LEU A 87 -4.48 -9.84 16.18
N LYS A 88 -5.36 -10.36 15.33
CA LYS A 88 -5.08 -11.44 14.35
C LYS A 88 -4.99 -10.97 12.91
N GLY A 89 -5.36 -9.74 12.63
CA GLY A 89 -5.20 -9.16 11.31
C GLY A 89 -5.73 -7.74 11.19
N VAL A 90 -5.22 -7.03 10.19
CA VAL A 90 -5.62 -5.65 9.86
C VAL A 90 -5.75 -5.50 8.35
N ILE A 91 -6.77 -4.79 7.89
CA ILE A 91 -6.90 -4.28 6.53
C ILE A 91 -6.89 -2.77 6.57
N VAL A 92 -5.94 -2.16 5.85
CA VAL A 92 -5.88 -0.72 5.58
C VAL A 92 -6.17 -0.49 4.11
N GLY A 93 -7.03 0.48 3.80
CA GLY A 93 -7.34 0.83 2.43
C GLY A 93 -8.00 2.19 2.31
N TYR A 94 -8.28 2.58 1.09
CA TYR A 94 -9.00 3.82 0.80
C TYR A 94 -9.93 3.66 -0.39
N ILE A 95 -11.02 4.45 -0.40
CA ILE A 95 -11.88 4.61 -1.56
C ILE A 95 -11.41 5.84 -2.32
N THR A 96 -11.21 5.71 -3.64
CA THR A 96 -10.81 6.83 -4.50
C THR A 96 -11.89 7.88 -4.59
N ARG A 97 -11.50 9.16 -4.53
CA ARG A 97 -12.37 10.31 -4.73
C ARG A 97 -11.97 11.07 -5.99
N GLU A 98 -12.96 11.65 -6.63
CA GLU A 98 -12.83 12.50 -7.79
C GLU A 98 -13.59 13.81 -7.55
N ARG A 99 -13.00 14.94 -7.92
CA ARG A 99 -13.66 16.25 -7.76
C ARG A 99 -14.92 16.36 -8.63
N ASN A 100 -14.92 15.74 -9.79
CA ASN A 100 -16.10 15.72 -10.67
C ASN A 100 -17.10 14.64 -10.23
N PRO A 101 -18.34 15.01 -9.84
CA PRO A 101 -19.34 14.04 -9.33
C PRO A 101 -19.71 12.95 -10.32
N LEU A 102 -19.71 13.26 -11.63
CA LEU A 102 -20.03 12.27 -12.67
C LEU A 102 -18.90 11.25 -12.80
N LYS A 103 -17.65 11.71 -12.86
CA LYS A 103 -16.48 10.81 -12.79
C LYS A 103 -16.50 9.98 -11.52
N GLN A 104 -16.72 10.61 -10.36
CA GLN A 104 -16.84 9.94 -9.07
C GLN A 104 -17.84 8.79 -9.10
N TYR A 105 -18.96 8.93 -9.78
CA TYR A 105 -19.97 7.89 -9.87
C TYR A 105 -19.47 6.63 -10.59
N PHE A 106 -18.62 6.78 -11.62
CA PHE A 106 -18.11 5.68 -12.45
C PHE A 106 -16.73 5.17 -12.08
N THR A 107 -15.97 5.87 -11.20
CA THR A 107 -14.57 5.54 -10.94
C THR A 107 -14.27 5.10 -9.52
N ARG A 108 -15.25 5.15 -8.62
CA ARG A 108 -15.06 4.78 -7.20
C ARG A 108 -14.63 3.33 -7.05
N ARG A 109 -13.46 3.16 -6.50
CA ARG A 109 -12.88 1.86 -6.19
C ARG A 109 -12.23 1.90 -4.81
N ALA A 110 -12.35 0.82 -4.08
CA ALA A 110 -11.63 0.64 -2.82
C ALA A 110 -10.33 -0.12 -3.11
N ILE A 111 -9.21 0.46 -2.73
CA ILE A 111 -7.88 -0.10 -2.96
C ILE A 111 -7.25 -0.47 -1.62
N ILE A 112 -6.74 -1.68 -1.53
CA ILE A 112 -6.01 -2.23 -0.39
C ILE A 112 -4.62 -2.59 -0.90
N ILE A 113 -3.67 -1.65 -0.74
CA ILE A 113 -2.29 -1.86 -1.20
C ILE A 113 -1.58 -2.78 -0.21
N GLY A 114 -0.81 -3.74 -0.71
CA GLY A 114 -0.15 -4.77 0.11
C GLY A 114 -1.07 -5.93 0.52
N GLY A 115 -2.39 -5.80 0.35
CA GLY A 115 -3.38 -6.76 0.87
C GLY A 115 -3.59 -6.64 2.39
N PRO A 116 -4.35 -7.55 3.03
CA PRO A 116 -4.49 -7.57 4.47
C PRO A 116 -3.21 -8.03 5.17
N LEU A 117 -2.87 -7.43 6.29
CA LEU A 117 -1.90 -7.96 7.23
C LEU A 117 -2.58 -9.04 8.06
N ILE A 118 -2.06 -10.26 8.03
CA ILE A 118 -2.65 -11.43 8.69
C ILE A 118 -1.58 -12.05 9.56
N ASP A 119 -1.94 -12.30 10.82
CA ASP A 119 -1.09 -13.04 11.77
C ASP A 119 -0.86 -14.48 11.26
N ASN A 120 0.30 -15.05 11.54
CA ASN A 120 0.62 -16.42 11.14
C ASN A 120 -0.34 -17.46 11.74
N ASP A 121 -0.85 -17.18 12.95
CA ASP A 121 -1.76 -18.04 13.70
C ASP A 121 -3.23 -17.71 13.46
N ALA A 122 -3.52 -16.77 12.56
CA ALA A 122 -4.90 -16.42 12.22
C ALA A 122 -5.66 -17.62 11.63
N THR A 123 -6.92 -17.73 11.99
CA THR A 123 -7.84 -18.75 11.48
C THR A 123 -8.54 -18.29 10.18
N ALA A 124 -9.09 -19.25 9.43
CA ALA A 124 -9.86 -18.97 8.23
C ALA A 124 -11.10 -18.10 8.53
N GLU A 125 -11.72 -18.31 9.69
CA GLU A 125 -12.89 -17.56 10.16
C GLU A 125 -12.55 -16.10 10.46
N GLU A 126 -11.38 -15.83 11.06
CA GLU A 126 -10.91 -14.48 11.34
C GLU A 126 -10.60 -13.71 10.05
N VAL A 127 -9.92 -14.35 9.10
CA VAL A 127 -9.66 -13.74 7.78
C VAL A 127 -10.96 -13.50 7.02
N ALA A 128 -11.90 -14.45 7.06
CA ALA A 128 -13.23 -14.29 6.44
C ALA A 128 -14.02 -13.13 7.10
N ALA A 129 -13.95 -13.01 8.43
CA ALA A 129 -14.58 -11.91 9.17
C ALA A 129 -14.02 -10.56 8.73
N LEU A 130 -12.70 -10.45 8.61
CA LEU A 130 -12.00 -9.25 8.17
C LEU A 130 -12.38 -8.83 6.74
N LEU A 131 -12.40 -9.79 5.79
CA LEU A 131 -12.83 -9.55 4.41
C LEU A 131 -14.30 -9.15 4.32
N ASN A 132 -15.17 -9.78 5.12
CA ASN A 132 -16.59 -9.45 5.15
C ASN A 132 -16.87 -8.08 5.80
N ALA A 133 -16.05 -7.64 6.77
CA ALA A 133 -16.13 -6.29 7.32
C ALA A 133 -15.91 -5.24 6.23
N VAL A 134 -14.86 -5.40 5.43
CA VAL A 134 -14.58 -4.50 4.29
C VAL A 134 -15.75 -4.47 3.30
N LYS A 135 -16.37 -5.61 2.99
CA LYS A 135 -17.53 -5.66 2.10
C LYS A 135 -18.76 -4.94 2.68
N LYS A 136 -18.91 -4.94 3.99
CA LYS A 136 -20.02 -4.29 4.70
C LYS A 136 -19.73 -2.83 5.06
N LEU A 137 -18.58 -2.29 4.60
CA LEU A 137 -18.14 -0.93 4.85
C LEU A 137 -19.29 0.06 4.79
N GLN A 138 -19.52 0.78 5.89
CA GLN A 138 -20.54 1.81 6.03
C GLN A 138 -19.90 3.21 6.01
N ARG A 139 -20.74 4.23 5.84
CA ARG A 139 -20.26 5.62 5.86
C ARG A 139 -19.71 6.04 7.22
N SER A 140 -20.25 5.47 8.29
CA SER A 140 -19.77 5.68 9.67
C SER A 140 -18.33 5.22 9.88
N ASP A 141 -17.89 4.23 9.12
CA ASP A 141 -16.57 3.62 9.25
C ASP A 141 -15.48 4.44 8.51
N LEU A 142 -15.94 5.37 7.67
CA LEU A 142 -15.07 6.31 6.97
C LEU A 142 -14.85 7.53 7.87
N GLN A 143 -13.68 7.66 8.44
CA GLN A 143 -13.37 8.82 9.28
C GLN A 143 -13.48 10.11 8.47
N PRO A 144 -14.19 11.14 8.97
CA PRO A 144 -14.08 12.47 8.43
C PRO A 144 -12.69 13.00 8.81
N ALA A 145 -11.81 13.12 7.86
CA ALA A 145 -10.60 13.91 8.04
C ALA A 145 -11.04 15.37 8.28
N GLY A 146 -10.92 15.84 9.51
CA GLY A 146 -11.26 17.18 9.93
C GLY A 146 -12.69 17.61 9.56
N ARG A 147 -13.23 18.65 10.20
CA ARG A 147 -14.55 19.23 9.89
C ARG A 147 -14.67 19.67 8.43
N SER A 148 -14.81 18.73 7.54
CA SER A 148 -15.18 19.01 6.16
C SER A 148 -16.69 19.25 6.13
N THR A 149 -17.09 20.48 5.88
CA THR A 149 -18.43 20.90 5.48
C THR A 149 -18.81 20.37 4.08
N ALA A 150 -18.22 19.27 3.66
CA ALA A 150 -18.49 18.66 2.37
C ALA A 150 -19.96 18.23 2.30
N LYS A 151 -20.73 19.00 1.55
CA LYS A 151 -22.12 18.72 1.15
C LYS A 151 -22.27 17.22 0.88
N ARG A 152 -23.36 16.61 1.37
CA ARG A 152 -23.79 15.24 1.17
C ARG A 152 -23.37 14.70 -0.21
N SER A 153 -22.19 14.06 -0.30
CA SER A 153 -21.81 13.37 -1.51
C SER A 153 -22.64 12.08 -1.58
N THR A 154 -23.57 12.06 -2.51
CA THR A 154 -24.34 10.88 -2.85
C THR A 154 -23.40 9.77 -3.31
N GLY A 155 -23.11 8.82 -2.43
CA GLY A 155 -22.48 7.56 -2.81
C GLY A 155 -21.00 7.41 -2.41
N PHE A 156 -20.77 6.89 -1.22
CA PHE A 156 -19.45 6.42 -0.76
C PHE A 156 -19.16 4.97 -1.19
N SER A 157 -20.20 4.18 -1.54
CA SER A 157 -20.05 2.76 -1.84
C SER A 157 -19.19 2.52 -3.09
N PRO A 158 -18.05 1.80 -2.99
CA PRO A 158 -17.19 1.51 -4.14
C PRO A 158 -17.89 0.58 -5.15
N ILE A 159 -17.46 0.66 -6.41
CA ILE A 159 -17.90 -0.24 -7.48
C ILE A 159 -17.30 -1.62 -7.27
N TYR A 160 -16.06 -1.65 -6.81
CA TYR A 160 -15.32 -2.86 -6.47
C TYR A 160 -14.26 -2.60 -5.41
N PHE A 161 -13.84 -3.66 -4.73
CA PHE A 161 -12.65 -3.71 -3.88
C PHE A 161 -11.53 -4.44 -4.62
N GLU A 162 -10.31 -3.93 -4.52
CA GLU A 162 -9.11 -4.52 -5.13
C GLU A 162 -8.01 -4.59 -4.08
N THR A 163 -7.49 -5.79 -3.80
CA THR A 163 -6.21 -5.93 -3.10
C THR A 163 -5.09 -5.93 -4.13
N ARG A 164 -3.98 -5.29 -3.82
CA ARG A 164 -2.76 -5.30 -4.64
C ARG A 164 -1.68 -5.99 -3.84
N ASN A 165 -1.49 -7.28 -4.09
CA ASN A 165 -0.67 -8.11 -3.24
C ASN A 165 0.81 -7.92 -3.56
N PHE A 166 1.64 -7.79 -2.52
CA PHE A 166 3.09 -7.77 -2.61
C PHE A 166 3.72 -9.05 -2.09
N HIS A 167 2.91 -9.92 -1.49
CA HIS A 167 3.27 -11.22 -0.96
C HIS A 167 2.28 -12.29 -1.41
N ASP A 168 2.65 -13.55 -1.19
CA ASP A 168 1.83 -14.71 -1.54
C ASP A 168 0.68 -14.89 -0.55
N TYR A 169 -0.54 -14.87 -1.07
CA TYR A 169 -1.78 -15.16 -0.34
C TYR A 169 -2.41 -16.51 -0.74
N SER A 170 -1.65 -17.42 -1.34
CA SER A 170 -2.15 -18.73 -1.78
C SER A 170 -2.79 -19.53 -0.64
N ARG A 171 -2.22 -19.47 0.57
CA ARG A 171 -2.79 -20.06 1.79
C ARG A 171 -4.23 -19.62 2.06
N TRP A 172 -4.56 -18.38 1.72
CA TRP A 172 -5.85 -17.76 2.00
C TRP A 172 -6.78 -17.69 0.79
N LYS A 173 -6.34 -18.19 -0.37
CA LYS A 173 -7.07 -18.04 -1.64
C LYS A 173 -8.51 -18.49 -1.55
N GLU A 174 -8.78 -19.66 -0.98
CA GLU A 174 -10.14 -20.17 -0.82
C GLU A 174 -11.02 -19.28 0.08
N VAL A 175 -10.43 -18.70 1.14
CA VAL A 175 -11.13 -17.79 2.05
C VAL A 175 -11.51 -16.51 1.34
N PHE A 176 -10.60 -15.96 0.52
CA PHE A 176 -10.87 -14.79 -0.32
C PHE A 176 -11.99 -15.10 -1.34
N GLU A 177 -11.92 -16.22 -2.03
CA GLU A 177 -12.89 -16.62 -3.05
C GLU A 177 -14.27 -16.85 -2.43
N LYS A 178 -14.38 -17.55 -1.30
CA LYS A 178 -15.62 -17.71 -0.53
C LYS A 178 -16.18 -16.36 -0.05
N ALA A 179 -15.33 -15.41 0.27
CA ALA A 179 -15.73 -14.03 0.57
C ALA A 179 -16.08 -13.21 -0.68
N GLY A 180 -15.97 -13.75 -1.89
CA GLY A 180 -16.33 -13.10 -3.16
C GLY A 180 -15.21 -12.23 -3.74
N PHE A 181 -13.96 -12.42 -3.31
CA PHE A 181 -12.77 -11.81 -3.86
C PHE A 181 -12.08 -12.77 -4.83
N ASN A 182 -12.25 -12.55 -6.12
CA ASN A 182 -11.72 -13.43 -7.16
C ASN A 182 -10.29 -13.07 -7.50
N TYR A 183 -9.42 -14.08 -7.59
CA TYR A 183 -8.02 -13.92 -7.92
C TYR A 183 -7.82 -13.48 -9.37
N GLN A 184 -6.90 -12.55 -9.57
CA GLN A 184 -6.43 -12.09 -10.87
C GLN A 184 -4.89 -12.10 -10.89
N LYS A 185 -4.31 -12.71 -11.90
CA LYS A 185 -2.86 -12.73 -12.10
C LYS A 185 -2.30 -11.32 -12.26
N HIS A 186 -1.26 -11.02 -11.52
CA HIS A 186 -0.51 -9.80 -11.66
C HIS A 186 0.93 -10.02 -11.24
N LEU A 187 1.85 -9.61 -12.10
CA LEU A 187 3.28 -9.79 -11.90
C LEU A 187 3.89 -8.62 -11.14
N ASN A 188 5.01 -8.88 -10.48
CA ASN A 188 5.86 -7.88 -9.86
C ASN A 188 7.33 -8.33 -9.96
N TYR A 189 8.28 -7.41 -9.72
CA TYR A 189 9.70 -7.71 -9.55
C TYR A 189 10.13 -7.36 -8.14
N HIS A 190 10.82 -8.31 -7.52
CA HIS A 190 11.47 -8.16 -6.22
C HIS A 190 12.98 -8.22 -6.41
N VAL A 191 13.70 -7.18 -6.05
CA VAL A 191 15.15 -7.11 -6.15
C VAL A 191 15.76 -7.26 -4.78
N ASP A 192 16.76 -8.14 -4.66
CA ASP A 192 17.57 -8.29 -3.45
C ASP A 192 18.50 -7.08 -3.30
N THR A 193 18.30 -6.34 -2.22
CA THR A 193 19.08 -5.16 -1.83
C THR A 193 19.76 -5.36 -0.48
N THR A 194 20.06 -6.61 -0.09
CA THR A 194 20.80 -6.92 1.14
C THR A 194 22.20 -6.35 1.16
N SER A 195 22.78 -6.08 -0.02
CA SER A 195 24.02 -5.32 -0.18
C SER A 195 24.03 -4.57 -1.52
N ILE A 196 24.90 -3.53 -1.61
CA ILE A 196 25.11 -2.77 -2.85
C ILE A 196 25.62 -3.71 -3.95
N ASP A 197 26.54 -4.62 -3.62
CA ASP A 197 27.10 -5.57 -4.57
C ASP A 197 26.03 -6.51 -5.14
N HIS A 198 25.12 -7.00 -4.30
CA HIS A 198 23.98 -7.80 -4.74
C HIS A 198 23.05 -7.00 -5.66
N ALA A 199 22.64 -5.81 -5.23
CA ALA A 199 21.78 -4.94 -6.01
C ALA A 199 22.39 -4.64 -7.40
N GLN A 200 23.71 -4.31 -7.43
CA GLN A 200 24.42 -4.00 -8.66
C GLN A 200 24.62 -5.21 -9.57
N SER A 201 25.03 -6.36 -9.01
CA SER A 201 25.37 -7.57 -9.80
C SER A 201 24.15 -8.13 -10.54
N ASN A 202 22.95 -7.89 -10.04
CA ASN A 202 21.70 -8.31 -10.66
C ASN A 202 21.29 -7.46 -11.86
N ILE A 203 21.81 -6.22 -11.96
CA ILE A 203 21.47 -5.31 -13.06
C ILE A 203 22.07 -5.84 -14.37
N GLY A 204 21.26 -5.90 -15.42
CA GLY A 204 21.71 -6.32 -16.75
C GLY A 204 22.87 -5.45 -17.26
N LYS A 205 23.90 -6.07 -17.88
CA LYS A 205 25.14 -5.40 -18.31
C LYS A 205 24.89 -4.12 -19.14
N HIS A 206 23.91 -4.13 -20.03
CA HIS A 206 23.55 -2.97 -20.84
C HIS A 206 22.96 -1.85 -19.97
N ARG A 207 22.02 -2.20 -19.07
CA ARG A 207 21.39 -1.23 -18.17
C ARG A 207 22.44 -0.60 -17.24
N TRP A 208 23.30 -1.41 -16.65
CA TRP A 208 24.38 -0.93 -15.79
C TRP A 208 25.35 0.00 -16.54
N ARG A 209 25.69 -0.34 -17.79
CA ARG A 209 26.51 0.53 -18.62
C ARG A 209 25.84 1.91 -18.81
N TYR A 210 24.56 1.97 -19.12
CA TYR A 210 23.85 3.24 -19.31
C TYR A 210 23.77 4.05 -18.02
N ILE A 211 23.54 3.43 -16.87
CA ILE A 211 23.56 4.10 -15.56
C ILE A 211 24.92 4.76 -15.33
N ARG A 212 26.00 4.00 -15.47
CA ARG A 212 27.36 4.52 -15.26
C ARG A 212 27.74 5.65 -16.24
N LEU A 213 27.36 5.50 -17.52
CA LEU A 213 27.59 6.53 -18.51
C LEU A 213 26.83 7.81 -18.15
N SER A 214 25.55 7.70 -17.84
CA SER A 214 24.73 8.84 -17.42
C SER A 214 25.34 9.59 -16.23
N MET A 215 25.80 8.85 -15.21
CA MET A 215 26.43 9.44 -14.02
C MET A 215 27.79 10.07 -14.35
N ARG A 216 28.61 9.41 -15.16
CA ARG A 216 29.90 9.97 -15.65
C ARG A 216 29.68 11.27 -16.42
N ASP A 217 28.64 11.33 -17.21
CA ASP A 217 28.37 12.43 -18.13
C ASP A 217 27.47 13.52 -17.50
N GLY A 218 27.39 13.54 -16.16
CA GLY A 218 26.90 14.65 -15.34
C GLY A 218 25.58 14.44 -14.63
N ALA A 219 24.88 13.30 -14.82
CA ALA A 219 23.67 13.01 -14.04
C ALA A 219 24.04 12.72 -12.57
N LYS A 220 23.40 13.43 -11.64
CA LYS A 220 23.64 13.31 -10.20
C LYS A 220 22.41 12.79 -9.49
N ILE A 221 22.61 11.85 -8.57
CA ILE A 221 21.55 11.37 -7.67
C ILE A 221 21.41 12.35 -6.52
N VAL A 222 20.19 12.85 -6.30
CA VAL A 222 19.83 13.74 -5.20
C VAL A 222 18.96 12.94 -4.23
N GLN A 223 19.54 12.51 -3.12
CA GLN A 223 18.87 11.70 -2.09
C GLN A 223 18.10 12.55 -1.05
N GLN A 224 18.44 13.83 -0.93
CA GLN A 224 17.78 14.78 -0.02
C GLN A 224 17.35 16.02 -0.81
N PRO A 225 16.31 15.89 -1.66
CA PRO A 225 15.86 17.01 -2.47
C PRO A 225 15.14 18.08 -1.62
N THR A 226 15.14 19.31 -2.14
CA THR A 226 14.26 20.36 -1.62
C THR A 226 12.84 20.19 -2.14
N ILE A 227 11.88 20.89 -1.53
CA ILE A 227 10.47 20.84 -1.97
C ILE A 227 10.31 21.38 -3.41
N GLU A 228 11.13 22.36 -3.81
CA GLU A 228 11.15 22.90 -5.17
C GLU A 228 11.63 21.86 -6.18
N GLN A 229 12.63 21.06 -5.81
CA GLN A 229 13.11 19.96 -6.65
C GLN A 229 12.03 18.87 -6.79
N VAL A 230 11.32 18.55 -5.70
CA VAL A 230 10.18 17.62 -5.74
C VAL A 230 9.04 18.19 -6.61
N ARG A 231 8.82 19.51 -6.58
CA ARG A 231 7.86 20.17 -7.46
C ARG A 231 8.25 20.04 -8.93
N ALA A 232 9.53 20.18 -9.26
CA ALA A 232 10.03 19.97 -10.60
C ALA A 232 9.84 18.51 -11.06
N PHE A 233 10.14 17.53 -10.22
CA PHE A 233 9.83 16.11 -10.48
C PHE A 233 8.34 15.88 -10.73
N TYR A 234 7.46 16.44 -9.88
CA TYR A 234 6.02 16.33 -10.06
C TYR A 234 5.54 16.87 -11.41
N THR A 235 6.15 17.94 -11.92
CA THR A 235 5.84 18.49 -13.25
C THR A 235 6.17 17.50 -14.36
N ILE A 236 7.32 16.81 -14.28
CA ILE A 236 7.70 15.75 -15.23
C ILE A 236 6.70 14.59 -15.15
N LEU A 237 6.33 14.20 -13.93
CA LEU A 237 5.37 13.13 -13.70
C LEU A 237 3.98 13.47 -14.24
N GLN A 238 3.52 14.72 -14.06
CA GLN A 238 2.25 15.19 -14.64
C GLN A 238 2.26 15.09 -16.16
N ASP A 239 3.35 15.50 -16.82
CA ASP A 239 3.46 15.39 -18.27
C ASP A 239 3.44 13.94 -18.75
N LEU A 240 4.16 13.05 -18.07
CA LEU A 240 4.14 11.62 -18.34
C LEU A 240 2.71 11.05 -18.23
N TYR A 241 1.98 11.39 -17.15
CA TYR A 241 0.62 10.91 -16.94
C TYR A 241 -0.36 11.48 -17.96
N ARG A 242 -0.19 12.73 -18.35
CA ARG A 242 -1.01 13.38 -19.37
C ARG A 242 -0.80 12.80 -20.76
N THR A 243 0.45 12.52 -21.14
CA THR A 243 0.82 12.14 -22.50
C THR A 243 0.85 10.64 -22.75
N LYS A 244 1.42 9.86 -21.82
CA LYS A 244 1.67 8.41 -22.00
C LYS A 244 0.79 7.52 -21.14
N VAL A 245 0.74 7.74 -19.81
CA VAL A 245 0.02 6.85 -18.88
C VAL A 245 -1.49 7.01 -19.01
N ARG A 246 -1.97 8.26 -19.14
CA ARG A 246 -3.37 8.64 -19.41
C ARG A 246 -4.36 8.12 -18.36
N THR A 247 -3.90 8.01 -17.15
CA THR A 247 -4.73 7.79 -15.96
C THR A 247 -4.63 9.01 -15.05
N PRO A 248 -5.60 9.25 -14.18
CA PRO A 248 -5.50 10.32 -13.20
C PRO A 248 -4.24 10.17 -12.35
N LEU A 249 -3.53 11.29 -12.16
CA LEU A 249 -2.47 11.44 -11.16
C LEU A 249 -3.04 12.20 -9.97
N TRP A 250 -2.58 11.87 -8.77
CA TRP A 250 -2.92 12.61 -7.56
C TRP A 250 -2.47 14.08 -7.66
N SER A 251 -3.10 14.96 -6.90
CA SER A 251 -2.74 16.38 -6.88
C SER A 251 -1.35 16.62 -6.27
N TRP A 252 -0.87 17.85 -6.41
CA TRP A 252 0.38 18.25 -5.75
C TRP A 252 0.33 18.04 -4.24
N ASP A 253 -0.80 18.32 -3.60
CA ASP A 253 -0.97 18.16 -2.16
C ASP A 253 -0.66 16.74 -1.66
N PHE A 254 -0.96 15.72 -2.46
CA PHE A 254 -0.57 14.34 -2.17
C PHE A 254 0.96 14.18 -2.16
N PHE A 255 1.66 14.70 -3.19
CA PHE A 255 3.11 14.57 -3.32
C PHE A 255 3.85 15.43 -2.29
N GLU A 256 3.33 16.61 -1.95
CA GLU A 256 3.86 17.45 -0.88
C GLU A 256 3.72 16.78 0.49
N ARG A 257 2.56 16.18 0.80
CA ARG A 257 2.39 15.40 2.04
C ARG A 257 3.30 14.19 2.07
N LEU A 258 3.47 13.50 0.93
CA LEU A 258 4.40 12.37 0.85
C LEU A 258 5.84 12.81 1.14
N PHE A 259 6.24 14.01 0.73
CA PHE A 259 7.55 14.58 1.05
C PHE A 259 7.76 14.78 2.56
N HIS A 260 6.69 15.09 3.30
CA HIS A 260 6.73 15.28 4.75
C HIS A 260 6.40 14.00 5.56
N THR A 261 6.18 12.86 4.88
CA THR A 261 5.92 11.57 5.53
C THR A 261 7.25 10.95 5.97
N GLU A 262 7.31 10.43 7.20
CA GLU A 262 8.55 9.94 7.81
C GLU A 262 9.17 8.80 7.00
N ASN A 263 8.37 7.79 6.67
CA ASN A 263 8.81 6.62 5.93
C ASN A 263 8.55 6.76 4.41
N ALA A 264 8.76 7.95 3.88
CA ALA A 264 8.72 8.23 2.45
C ALA A 264 9.97 9.00 2.01
N ARG A 265 10.34 8.86 0.75
CA ARG A 265 11.51 9.53 0.18
C ARG A 265 11.37 9.78 -1.31
N TYR A 266 12.00 10.84 -1.75
CA TYR A 266 12.23 11.12 -3.15
C TYR A 266 13.72 10.93 -3.46
N ILE A 267 14.01 10.14 -4.49
CA ILE A 267 15.35 10.00 -5.08
C ILE A 267 15.27 10.65 -6.46
N LEU A 268 15.89 11.82 -6.60
CA LEU A 268 15.79 12.60 -7.83
C LEU A 268 17.09 12.52 -8.63
N VAL A 269 17.01 12.85 -9.91
CA VAL A 269 18.18 12.96 -10.80
C VAL A 269 18.26 14.37 -11.33
N GLU A 270 19.39 15.01 -11.05
CA GLU A 270 19.75 16.33 -11.53
C GLU A 270 20.75 16.22 -12.68
N LEU A 271 20.56 17.04 -13.71
CA LEU A 271 21.49 17.27 -14.82
C LEU A 271 21.56 18.77 -15.11
N ASP A 272 22.76 19.32 -15.12
CA ASP A 272 23.01 20.74 -15.40
C ASP A 272 22.13 21.69 -14.55
N GLY A 273 22.00 21.38 -13.26
CA GLY A 273 21.20 22.16 -12.29
C GLY A 273 19.68 22.02 -12.42
N LYS A 274 19.19 21.07 -13.22
CA LYS A 274 17.76 20.82 -13.42
C LYS A 274 17.40 19.38 -13.06
N ILE A 275 16.24 19.21 -12.44
CA ILE A 275 15.68 17.85 -12.21
C ILE A 275 15.19 17.32 -13.54
N VAL A 276 15.69 16.13 -13.92
CA VAL A 276 15.37 15.44 -15.17
C VAL A 276 14.65 14.11 -14.97
N GLY A 277 14.50 13.65 -13.73
CA GLY A 277 13.77 12.44 -13.37
C GLY A 277 13.87 12.14 -11.89
N GLY A 278 13.28 11.03 -11.48
CA GLY A 278 13.29 10.61 -10.09
C GLY A 278 12.31 9.49 -9.80
N THR A 279 12.33 9.07 -8.54
CA THR A 279 11.35 8.16 -7.92
C THR A 279 10.77 8.79 -6.66
N ALA A 280 9.55 8.39 -6.31
CA ALA A 280 8.94 8.62 -5.01
C ALA A 280 8.60 7.26 -4.40
N CYS A 281 9.21 6.94 -3.29
CA CYS A 281 9.10 5.65 -2.61
C CYS A 281 8.60 5.81 -1.17
N VAL A 282 8.04 4.73 -0.66
CA VAL A 282 7.76 4.52 0.76
C VAL A 282 8.50 3.28 1.23
N TYR A 283 8.77 3.17 2.52
CA TYR A 283 9.51 2.05 3.04
C TYR A 283 9.01 1.60 4.42
N LEU A 284 9.17 0.32 4.69
CA LEU A 284 8.98 -0.22 6.02
C LEU A 284 10.34 -0.61 6.59
N PRO A 285 10.79 0.02 7.70
CA PRO A 285 12.11 -0.21 8.27
C PRO A 285 12.42 -1.70 8.47
N GLY A 286 13.62 -2.12 8.01
CA GLY A 286 14.10 -3.49 8.10
C GLY A 286 13.39 -4.50 7.18
N LYS A 287 12.49 -4.07 6.28
CA LYS A 287 11.73 -4.95 5.38
C LYS A 287 11.90 -4.61 3.91
N ALA A 288 11.34 -3.50 3.43
CA ALA A 288 11.38 -3.20 2.00
C ALA A 288 11.24 -1.71 1.69
N VAL A 289 11.73 -1.35 0.51
CA VAL A 289 11.43 -0.09 -0.19
C VAL A 289 10.47 -0.38 -1.33
N TYR A 290 9.44 0.45 -1.51
CA TYR A 290 8.39 0.32 -2.51
C TYR A 290 8.43 1.51 -3.47
N GLU A 291 8.71 1.26 -4.77
CA GLU A 291 8.70 2.27 -5.84
C GLU A 291 7.28 2.68 -6.17
N TRP A 292 6.77 3.75 -5.54
CA TRP A 292 5.38 4.16 -5.76
C TRP A 292 5.18 4.95 -7.05
N TYR A 293 6.10 5.86 -7.34
CA TYR A 293 6.12 6.65 -8.59
C TYR A 293 7.54 6.77 -9.13
N ALA A 294 7.66 6.68 -10.44
CA ALA A 294 8.92 6.86 -11.12
C ALA A 294 8.72 7.54 -12.48
N CYS A 295 9.57 8.49 -12.83
CA CYS A 295 9.61 9.08 -14.15
C CYS A 295 10.98 9.65 -14.49
N GLY A 296 11.19 9.89 -15.78
CA GLY A 296 12.37 10.57 -16.30
C GLY A 296 12.08 11.16 -17.67
N LEU A 297 12.75 12.25 -18.01
CA LEU A 297 12.69 12.84 -19.35
C LEU A 297 13.42 11.93 -20.34
N ASP A 298 12.75 11.55 -21.43
CA ASP A 298 13.34 10.66 -22.45
C ASP A 298 14.43 11.37 -23.28
N ASN A 299 14.30 12.68 -23.47
CA ASN A 299 15.09 13.48 -24.42
C ASN A 299 15.80 14.67 -23.74
N CYS A 300 16.21 14.52 -22.47
CA CYS A 300 17.01 15.57 -21.83
C CYS A 300 18.40 15.68 -22.48
N ARG A 301 18.97 14.55 -22.88
CA ARG A 301 20.21 14.37 -23.64
C ARG A 301 20.30 12.91 -24.09
N ASP A 302 20.81 12.63 -25.29
CA ASP A 302 20.78 11.29 -25.92
C ASP A 302 21.52 10.20 -25.13
N ASP A 303 22.53 10.57 -24.40
CA ASP A 303 23.40 9.70 -23.58
C ASP A 303 22.92 9.51 -22.14
N ILE A 304 21.93 10.27 -21.69
CA ILE A 304 21.42 10.25 -20.31
C ILE A 304 20.14 9.44 -20.20
N ARG A 305 20.05 8.61 -19.15
CA ARG A 305 18.88 7.77 -18.83
C ARG A 305 18.40 8.06 -17.41
N PRO A 306 17.69 9.19 -17.18
CA PRO A 306 17.37 9.68 -15.83
C PRO A 306 16.61 8.67 -15.00
N LEU A 307 15.57 8.02 -15.56
CA LEU A 307 14.80 7.01 -14.84
C LEU A 307 15.67 5.84 -14.38
N SER A 308 16.63 5.41 -15.21
CA SER A 308 17.52 4.31 -14.83
C SER A 308 18.46 4.70 -13.69
N VAL A 309 18.95 5.94 -13.68
CA VAL A 309 19.78 6.48 -12.61
C VAL A 309 18.97 6.62 -11.32
N ALA A 310 17.72 7.09 -11.42
CA ALA A 310 16.83 7.23 -10.26
C ALA A 310 16.55 5.88 -9.58
N ILE A 311 16.17 4.86 -10.35
CA ILE A 311 15.92 3.50 -9.83
C ILE A 311 17.19 2.92 -9.19
N TRP A 312 18.35 3.11 -9.82
CA TRP A 312 19.61 2.69 -9.20
C TRP A 312 19.83 3.42 -7.87
N GLY A 313 19.60 4.73 -7.82
CA GLY A 313 19.73 5.51 -6.58
C GLY A 313 18.78 5.04 -5.48
N GLU A 314 17.58 4.58 -5.84
CA GLU A 314 16.62 4.00 -4.89
C GLU A 314 17.08 2.62 -4.38
N MET A 315 17.57 1.75 -5.28
CA MET A 315 18.16 0.46 -4.89
C MET A 315 19.41 0.62 -4.02
N GLN A 316 20.27 1.59 -4.36
CA GLN A 316 21.44 1.94 -3.56
C GLN A 316 21.02 2.42 -2.17
N TYR A 317 20.03 3.33 -2.09
CA TYR A 317 19.49 3.79 -0.82
C TYR A 317 18.93 2.62 0.01
N ALA A 318 18.21 1.69 -0.61
CA ALA A 318 17.71 0.50 0.07
C ALA A 318 18.84 -0.32 0.69
N ALA A 319 19.88 -0.62 -0.08
CA ALA A 319 21.05 -1.39 0.39
C ALA A 319 21.83 -0.69 1.50
N GLU A 320 22.08 0.62 1.36
CA GLU A 320 22.82 1.43 2.33
C GLU A 320 22.09 1.58 3.68
N ASN A 321 20.76 1.49 3.68
CA ASN A 321 19.93 1.66 4.87
C ASN A 321 19.36 0.34 5.42
N GLY A 322 19.85 -0.82 4.94
CA GLY A 322 19.50 -2.14 5.48
C GLY A 322 18.11 -2.61 5.11
N TYR A 323 17.55 -2.16 3.99
CA TYR A 323 16.33 -2.71 3.42
C TYR A 323 16.68 -3.88 2.50
N PRO A 324 16.33 -5.13 2.87
CA PRO A 324 16.75 -6.30 2.09
C PRO A 324 16.00 -6.47 0.77
N LEU A 325 14.90 -5.74 0.58
CA LEU A 325 14.02 -5.88 -0.58
C LEU A 325 13.70 -4.52 -1.20
N PHE A 326 13.85 -4.43 -2.51
CA PHE A 326 13.29 -3.37 -3.34
C PHE A 326 12.13 -3.95 -4.17
N ASP A 327 10.96 -3.38 -4.02
CA ASP A 327 9.71 -3.80 -4.66
C ASP A 327 9.28 -2.79 -5.72
N PHE A 328 9.17 -3.24 -6.96
CA PHE A 328 8.72 -2.41 -8.09
C PHE A 328 7.21 -2.13 -8.13
N MET A 329 6.44 -2.62 -7.16
CA MET A 329 4.99 -2.40 -7.02
C MET A 329 4.13 -2.82 -8.23
N GLY A 330 4.66 -3.65 -9.12
CA GLY A 330 3.90 -4.25 -10.21
C GLY A 330 4.60 -4.24 -11.56
N ALA A 331 4.32 -5.29 -12.34
CA ALA A 331 4.85 -5.53 -13.68
C ALA A 331 3.76 -5.99 -14.67
N GLY A 332 2.50 -5.63 -14.40
CA GLY A 332 1.36 -5.88 -15.28
C GLY A 332 0.82 -7.31 -15.23
N SER A 333 -0.16 -7.60 -16.10
CA SER A 333 -0.69 -8.96 -16.29
C SER A 333 0.30 -9.82 -17.08
N PRO A 334 0.44 -11.14 -16.77
CA PRO A 334 1.25 -12.05 -17.58
C PRO A 334 0.69 -12.23 -18.99
N ASP A 335 -0.63 -12.04 -19.16
CA ASP A 335 -1.36 -12.36 -20.39
C ASP A 335 -1.20 -11.32 -21.52
N GLN A 336 -0.43 -10.25 -21.27
CA GLN A 336 -0.23 -9.15 -22.24
C GLN A 336 1.23 -8.70 -22.29
N PRO A 337 1.76 -8.35 -23.47
CA PRO A 337 3.03 -7.65 -23.60
C PRO A 337 2.99 -6.34 -22.81
N TYR A 338 4.05 -6.04 -22.08
CA TYR A 338 4.12 -4.84 -21.25
C TYR A 338 5.54 -4.31 -21.14
N GLY A 339 5.88 -3.29 -21.93
CA GLY A 339 7.23 -2.73 -22.02
C GLY A 339 7.81 -2.25 -20.69
N VAL A 340 6.97 -1.83 -19.73
CA VAL A 340 7.44 -1.50 -18.38
C VAL A 340 7.95 -2.74 -17.65
N ARG A 341 7.35 -3.91 -17.87
CA ARG A 341 7.85 -5.18 -17.33
C ARG A 341 9.24 -5.51 -17.87
N ASP A 342 9.41 -5.36 -19.18
CA ASP A 342 10.70 -5.63 -19.85
C ASP A 342 11.77 -4.65 -19.34
N PHE A 343 11.42 -3.38 -19.17
CA PHE A 343 12.29 -2.38 -18.57
C PHE A 343 12.69 -2.73 -17.12
N LYS A 344 11.73 -3.14 -16.28
CA LYS A 344 12.00 -3.54 -14.88
C LYS A 344 12.86 -4.80 -14.81
N ALA A 345 12.68 -5.74 -15.72
CA ALA A 345 13.50 -6.95 -15.83
C ALA A 345 15.00 -6.65 -15.97
N GLU A 346 15.37 -5.54 -16.59
CA GLU A 346 16.76 -5.16 -16.78
C GLU A 346 17.49 -4.72 -15.51
N PHE A 347 16.75 -4.45 -14.43
CA PHE A 347 17.32 -4.18 -13.11
C PHE A 347 17.57 -5.46 -12.30
N GLY A 348 17.25 -6.62 -12.87
CA GLY A 348 17.36 -7.90 -12.21
C GLY A 348 16.18 -8.19 -11.27
N GLY A 349 16.42 -9.04 -10.31
CA GLY A 349 15.42 -9.44 -9.37
C GLY A 349 14.57 -10.63 -9.80
N LYS A 350 13.74 -11.11 -8.89
CA LYS A 350 12.86 -12.26 -9.08
C LYS A 350 11.50 -11.78 -9.59
N LEU A 351 11.09 -12.30 -10.75
CA LEU A 351 9.70 -12.12 -11.19
C LEU A 351 8.79 -12.97 -10.31
N VAL A 352 7.80 -12.34 -9.68
CA VAL A 352 6.81 -12.99 -8.80
C VAL A 352 5.39 -12.75 -9.30
N GLU A 353 4.50 -13.70 -9.04
CA GLU A 353 3.06 -13.59 -9.31
C GLU A 353 2.30 -13.69 -7.98
N HIS A 354 2.10 -12.56 -7.32
CA HIS A 354 1.29 -12.50 -6.10
C HIS A 354 -0.15 -12.09 -6.37
N GLY A 355 -0.41 -11.60 -7.58
CA GLY A 355 -1.74 -11.30 -8.08
C GLY A 355 -2.46 -10.17 -7.35
N ARG A 356 -3.76 -10.19 -7.55
CA ARG A 356 -4.74 -9.28 -6.92
C ARG A 356 -5.99 -10.06 -6.62
N PHE A 357 -6.76 -9.61 -5.63
CA PHE A 357 -8.11 -10.12 -5.43
C PHE A 357 -9.11 -9.00 -5.70
N LEU A 358 -10.14 -9.32 -6.47
CA LEU A 358 -11.16 -8.38 -6.91
C LEU A 358 -12.55 -8.82 -6.42
N CYS A 359 -13.23 -7.96 -5.66
CA CYS A 359 -14.61 -8.14 -5.26
C CYS A 359 -15.50 -7.09 -5.93
N ILE A 360 -16.25 -7.47 -6.95
CA ILE A 360 -17.12 -6.57 -7.72
C ILE A 360 -18.45 -6.42 -7.00
N ARG A 361 -18.79 -5.19 -6.59
CA ARG A 361 -20.04 -4.85 -5.88
C ARG A 361 -21.14 -4.38 -6.83
N LYS A 362 -20.76 -3.72 -7.92
CA LYS A 362 -21.68 -3.14 -8.90
C LYS A 362 -21.29 -3.60 -10.31
N PRO A 363 -21.71 -4.81 -10.72
CA PRO A 363 -21.24 -5.44 -11.96
C PRO A 363 -21.48 -4.58 -13.21
N LEU A 364 -22.67 -3.96 -13.32
CA LEU A 364 -23.00 -3.11 -14.46
C LEU A 364 -22.06 -1.89 -14.58
N LEU A 365 -21.81 -1.19 -13.45
CA LEU A 365 -20.91 -0.03 -13.44
C LEU A 365 -19.47 -0.44 -13.69
N TYR A 366 -19.05 -1.59 -13.16
CA TYR A 366 -17.75 -2.16 -13.43
C TYR A 366 -17.55 -2.47 -14.92
N TRP A 367 -18.53 -3.09 -15.55
CA TRP A 367 -18.51 -3.39 -16.98
C TRP A 367 -18.46 -2.11 -17.83
N ILE A 368 -19.32 -1.12 -17.55
CA ILE A 368 -19.30 0.19 -18.23
C ILE A 368 -17.93 0.86 -18.07
N GLY A 369 -17.38 0.88 -16.86
CA GLY A 369 -16.05 1.47 -16.59
C GLY A 369 -14.92 0.77 -17.36
N THR A 370 -14.92 -0.56 -17.40
CA THR A 370 -13.93 -1.34 -18.15
C THR A 370 -14.05 -1.15 -19.66
N LEU A 371 -15.28 -1.07 -20.18
CA LEU A 371 -15.52 -0.76 -21.59
C LEU A 371 -15.04 0.64 -21.96
N GLY A 372 -15.35 1.64 -21.12
CA GLY A 372 -14.87 3.02 -21.30
C GLY A 372 -13.34 3.12 -21.36
N VAL A 373 -12.64 2.42 -20.47
CA VAL A 373 -11.16 2.36 -20.51
C VAL A 373 -10.65 1.68 -21.76
N LYS A 374 -11.30 0.61 -22.24
CA LYS A 374 -10.92 -0.06 -23.51
C LYS A 374 -11.10 0.87 -24.70
N ILE A 375 -12.22 1.58 -24.79
CA ILE A 375 -12.50 2.53 -25.88
C ILE A 375 -11.48 3.66 -25.88
N LEU A 376 -11.14 4.23 -24.72
CA LEU A 376 -10.12 5.27 -24.58
C LEU A 376 -8.71 4.79 -24.98
N LYS A 377 -8.44 3.50 -24.85
CA LYS A 377 -7.18 2.88 -25.31
C LYS A 377 -7.21 2.49 -26.79
N TRP A 378 -8.38 2.20 -27.34
CA TRP A 378 -8.55 1.69 -28.72
C TRP A 378 -8.67 2.81 -29.77
N GLY A 379 -9.12 3.99 -29.37
CA GLY A 379 -9.25 5.16 -30.25
C GLY A 379 -7.93 5.85 -30.61
N ARG A 380 -6.85 5.09 -30.61
CA ARG A 380 -5.48 5.56 -30.90
C ARG A 380 -4.63 4.42 -31.53
#